data_e89ba88eea4d161659be2c1484dda20a
#
_entry.id   e89ba88eea4d161659be2c1484dda20a
#
_cell.length_a   1.000
_cell.length_b   1.000
_cell.length_c   1.000
_cell.angle_alpha   90.00
_cell.angle_beta   90.00
_cell.angle_gamma   90.00
#
_symmetry.space_group_name_H-M   'P 1'
#
loop_
_entity.id
_entity.type
_entity.pdbx_description
1 polymer ?
#
loop_
_entity_poly.entity_id
_entity_poly.type
_entity_poly.pdbx_seq_one_letter_code
_entity_poly.pdbx_strand_id
1 'polypeptide(L)'
;MESFSLRQNYFPRSSHDTAEVFPAPDSLSERERFHQLQQELVHQYERIFPDMTAEKTIVIIPSLTIDQELLTRVSGSVHYEERMLSLLMLLRMPRTHVVYVTSVPIEPVIVDYYLHLLPGITGNHARQRLTMLSCFDGSTKSLSEKILERPRLMERIRSSIPMHEMAHITAFNTTKFERTLSVRLNLPLFGCDPDLLFHGSKSGSRRIFKDCGINLPKGFEDLRDENDIIDALVALKTEDRNLQKAVVKVIKTLAYHKSLLEPLH
;
A
#
# COMPACT_ATOMS: atom_id res chain seq x y z
N MET A 1 20.91 15.86 43.44
CA MET A 1 19.63 15.11 43.33
C MET A 1 18.58 16.12 42.84
N GLU A 2 18.47 16.28 41.56
CA GLU A 2 17.42 17.11 40.96
C GLU A 2 16.38 16.22 40.31
N SER A 3 15.17 16.36 40.78
CA SER A 3 14.00 15.59 40.34
C SER A 3 13.54 16.08 38.97
N PHE A 4 13.62 15.22 37.95
CA PHE A 4 13.02 15.42 36.67
C PHE A 4 11.49 15.32 36.78
N SER A 5 10.83 16.47 36.74
CA SER A 5 9.38 16.57 36.63
C SER A 5 8.93 16.29 35.20
N LEU A 6 8.29 15.15 34.98
CA LEU A 6 7.55 14.84 33.75
C LEU A 6 6.35 15.79 33.64
N ARG A 7 6.45 16.81 32.81
CA ARG A 7 5.29 17.60 32.39
C ARG A 7 4.44 16.73 31.46
N GLN A 8 3.34 16.21 32.00
CA GLN A 8 2.24 15.68 31.20
C GLN A 8 1.61 16.87 30.44
N ASN A 9 1.86 16.93 29.14
CA ASN A 9 1.11 17.84 28.28
C ASN A 9 -0.31 17.29 28.11
N TYR A 10 -1.22 17.86 28.92
CA TYR A 10 -2.65 17.65 28.80
C TYR A 10 -3.15 18.48 27.62
N PHE A 11 -3.42 17.83 26.48
CA PHE A 11 -4.09 18.49 25.35
C PHE A 11 -5.58 18.68 25.67
N PRO A 12 -6.13 19.89 25.59
CA PRO A 12 -7.56 20.10 25.79
C PRO A 12 -8.33 19.41 24.64
N ARG A 13 -9.34 18.64 25.00
CA ARG A 13 -10.32 18.10 24.05
C ARG A 13 -11.04 19.29 23.41
N SER A 14 -10.88 19.50 22.10
CA SER A 14 -11.73 20.40 21.34
C SER A 14 -13.12 19.76 21.23
N SER A 15 -14.10 20.43 21.76
CA SER A 15 -15.52 20.07 21.74
C SER A 15 -16.13 20.43 20.38
N HIS A 16 -15.87 19.65 19.34
CA HIS A 16 -16.67 19.56 18.11
C HIS A 16 -16.49 18.16 17.52
N ASP A 17 -17.02 17.15 18.22
CA ASP A 17 -17.25 15.81 17.66
C ASP A 17 -18.55 15.86 16.81
N THR A 18 -18.51 16.49 15.67
CA THR A 18 -19.35 16.06 14.56
C THR A 18 -18.69 14.80 14.03
N ALA A 19 -19.24 13.63 14.37
CA ALA A 19 -18.78 12.37 13.83
C ALA A 19 -18.76 12.47 12.30
N GLU A 20 -17.57 12.54 11.70
CA GLU A 20 -17.43 12.50 10.25
C GLU A 20 -18.09 11.21 9.75
N VAL A 21 -19.17 11.34 9.00
CA VAL A 21 -19.88 10.22 8.41
C VAL A 21 -19.10 9.81 7.14
N PHE A 22 -18.26 8.82 7.28
CA PHE A 22 -17.52 8.27 6.14
C PHE A 22 -18.44 7.36 5.31
N PRO A 23 -18.25 7.31 3.97
CA PRO A 23 -18.92 6.35 3.13
C PRO A 23 -18.65 4.91 3.59
N ALA A 24 -19.64 4.03 3.39
CA ALA A 24 -19.44 2.61 3.65
C ALA A 24 -18.33 2.04 2.76
N PRO A 25 -17.47 1.14 3.28
CA PRO A 25 -16.43 0.52 2.47
C PRO A 25 -17.00 -0.14 1.21
N ASP A 26 -16.29 0.05 0.09
CA ASP A 26 -16.62 -0.47 -1.25
C ASP A 26 -17.95 0.05 -1.85
N SER A 27 -18.56 1.08 -1.26
CA SER A 27 -19.74 1.75 -1.80
C SER A 27 -19.40 2.64 -3.00
N LEU A 28 -20.42 2.99 -3.80
CA LEU A 28 -20.26 3.95 -4.90
C LEU A 28 -19.75 5.30 -4.40
N SER A 29 -20.29 5.79 -3.29
CA SER A 29 -19.88 7.07 -2.70
C SER A 29 -18.41 7.05 -2.22
N GLU A 30 -17.90 5.91 -1.74
CA GLU A 30 -16.47 5.78 -1.42
C GLU A 30 -15.61 5.85 -2.68
N ARG A 31 -16.01 5.18 -3.77
CA ARG A 31 -15.29 5.21 -5.04
C ARG A 31 -15.27 6.61 -5.65
N GLU A 32 -16.40 7.31 -5.63
CA GLU A 32 -16.49 8.70 -6.09
C GLU A 32 -15.56 9.62 -5.26
N ARG A 33 -15.58 9.49 -3.92
CA ARG A 33 -14.67 10.27 -3.07
C ARG A 33 -13.20 9.93 -3.33
N PHE A 34 -12.88 8.66 -3.51
CA PHE A 34 -11.54 8.24 -3.88
C PHE A 34 -11.09 8.87 -5.21
N HIS A 35 -11.93 8.83 -6.25
CA HIS A 35 -11.60 9.46 -7.55
C HIS A 35 -11.36 10.96 -7.43
N GLN A 36 -12.14 11.68 -6.59
CA GLN A 36 -11.89 13.09 -6.31
C GLN A 36 -10.50 13.32 -5.69
N LEU A 37 -10.15 12.50 -4.68
CA LEU A 37 -8.82 12.58 -4.05
C LEU A 37 -7.70 12.28 -5.06
N GLN A 38 -7.91 11.32 -5.97
CA GLN A 38 -6.92 11.02 -7.01
C GLN A 38 -6.72 12.19 -8.00
N GLN A 39 -7.75 12.99 -8.28
CA GLN A 39 -7.61 14.21 -9.06
C GLN A 39 -6.79 15.27 -8.31
N GLU A 40 -6.99 15.40 -7.00
CA GLU A 40 -6.17 16.28 -6.15
C GLU A 40 -4.68 15.89 -6.21
N LEU A 41 -4.35 14.61 -6.32
CA LEU A 41 -2.97 14.13 -6.43
C LEU A 41 -2.27 14.71 -7.67
N VAL A 42 -2.93 14.77 -8.81
CA VAL A 42 -2.37 15.37 -10.04
C VAL A 42 -1.98 16.82 -9.78
N HIS A 43 -2.88 17.60 -9.21
CA HIS A 43 -2.61 19.02 -8.88
C HIS A 43 -1.48 19.19 -7.85
N GLN A 44 -1.40 18.27 -6.86
CA GLN A 44 -0.27 18.29 -5.91
C GLN A 44 1.06 18.06 -6.64
N TYR A 45 1.13 17.09 -7.55
CA TYR A 45 2.34 16.79 -8.31
C TYR A 45 2.76 17.96 -9.20
N GLU A 46 1.83 18.63 -9.88
CA GLU A 46 2.10 19.83 -10.68
C GLU A 46 2.74 20.97 -9.86
N ARG A 47 2.43 21.04 -8.56
CA ARG A 47 3.00 22.04 -7.64
C ARG A 47 4.33 21.60 -7.04
N ILE A 48 4.48 20.30 -6.73
CA ILE A 48 5.66 19.74 -6.04
C ILE A 48 6.83 19.55 -7.01
N PHE A 49 6.59 19.06 -8.22
CA PHE A 49 7.67 18.73 -9.15
C PHE A 49 8.50 19.91 -9.62
N PRO A 50 7.94 21.08 -9.92
CA PRO A 50 8.73 22.26 -10.25
C PRO A 50 9.53 22.82 -9.07
N ASP A 51 9.04 22.64 -7.84
CA ASP A 51 9.66 23.16 -6.63
C ASP A 51 10.07 22.03 -5.68
N MET A 52 11.32 21.63 -5.77
CA MET A 52 11.92 20.62 -4.89
C MET A 52 11.96 21.05 -3.41
N THR A 53 11.73 22.33 -3.13
CA THR A 53 11.70 22.88 -1.76
C THR A 53 10.28 22.99 -1.20
N ALA A 54 9.26 22.69 -1.99
CA ALA A 54 7.87 22.71 -1.54
C ALA A 54 7.67 21.79 -0.33
N GLU A 55 6.95 22.30 0.67
CA GLU A 55 6.58 21.51 1.84
C GLU A 55 5.61 20.40 1.43
N LYS A 56 5.89 19.18 1.90
CA LYS A 56 5.08 18.00 1.60
C LYS A 56 5.19 16.94 2.68
N THR A 57 4.14 16.17 2.83
CA THR A 57 4.14 15.01 3.73
C THR A 57 3.80 13.74 2.96
N ILE A 58 4.59 12.71 3.18
CA ILE A 58 4.38 11.40 2.58
C ILE A 58 4.05 10.42 3.70
N VAL A 59 2.83 9.89 3.67
CA VAL A 59 2.39 8.84 4.60
C VAL A 59 2.70 7.50 3.95
N ILE A 60 3.71 6.81 4.46
CA ILE A 60 4.17 5.54 3.92
C ILE A 60 3.47 4.41 4.67
N ILE A 61 2.71 3.61 3.94
CA ILE A 61 1.98 2.45 4.44
C ILE A 61 2.43 1.23 3.64
N PRO A 62 3.48 0.52 4.10
CA PRO A 62 4.06 -0.63 3.40
C PRO A 62 3.16 -1.87 3.53
N SER A 63 1.85 -1.71 3.36
CA SER A 63 0.88 -2.78 3.50
C SER A 63 1.11 -3.85 2.44
N LEU A 64 1.37 -5.08 2.89
CA LEU A 64 1.40 -6.25 2.03
C LEU A 64 0.03 -6.93 2.11
N THR A 65 -0.87 -6.55 1.21
CA THR A 65 -2.22 -7.11 1.13
C THR A 65 -2.22 -8.25 0.11
N ILE A 66 -1.88 -9.44 0.55
CA ILE A 66 -1.93 -10.68 -0.23
C ILE A 66 -2.81 -11.71 0.50
N ASP A 67 -2.99 -12.86 -0.14
CA ASP A 67 -3.72 -13.97 0.46
C ASP A 67 -3.14 -14.34 1.84
N GLN A 68 -4.03 -14.38 2.85
CA GLN A 68 -3.61 -14.63 4.25
C GLN A 68 -3.02 -16.04 4.43
N GLU A 69 -3.49 -17.05 3.68
CA GLU A 69 -2.89 -18.38 3.72
C GLU A 69 -1.43 -18.37 3.26
N LEU A 70 -1.12 -17.57 2.23
CA LEU A 70 0.26 -17.39 1.78
C LEU A 70 1.09 -16.67 2.84
N LEU A 71 0.55 -15.65 3.49
CA LEU A 71 1.25 -14.92 4.55
C LEU A 71 1.59 -15.79 5.75
N THR A 72 0.70 -16.71 6.15
CA THR A 72 0.97 -17.64 7.26
C THR A 72 2.13 -18.60 6.97
N ARG A 73 2.42 -18.86 5.69
CA ARG A 73 3.52 -19.73 5.26
C ARG A 73 4.86 -18.98 5.13
N VAL A 74 4.82 -17.65 5.17
CA VAL A 74 6.03 -16.82 5.07
C VAL A 74 6.48 -16.42 6.45
N SER A 75 7.56 -17.04 6.92
CA SER A 75 8.19 -16.66 8.19
C SER A 75 8.66 -15.20 8.15
N GLY A 76 8.38 -14.43 9.20
CA GLY A 76 8.80 -13.04 9.29
C GLY A 76 8.08 -12.09 8.34
N SER A 77 6.85 -12.40 7.92
CA SER A 77 6.06 -11.56 7.00
C SER A 77 5.89 -10.12 7.48
N VAL A 78 5.90 -9.87 8.79
CA VAL A 78 5.83 -8.50 9.37
C VAL A 78 7.05 -7.64 9.01
N HIS A 79 8.23 -8.25 8.81
CA HIS A 79 9.44 -7.55 8.39
C HIS A 79 9.41 -7.14 6.90
N TYR A 80 8.42 -7.62 6.15
CA TYR A 80 8.23 -7.18 4.78
C TYR A 80 7.96 -5.68 4.67
N GLU A 81 7.39 -5.10 5.71
CA GLU A 81 7.10 -3.67 5.81
C GLU A 81 8.38 -2.81 5.84
N GLU A 82 9.52 -3.37 6.24
CA GLU A 82 10.82 -2.69 6.24
C GLU A 82 11.37 -2.42 4.82
N ARG A 83 10.83 -3.09 3.81
CA ARG A 83 11.27 -2.90 2.40
C ARG A 83 11.10 -1.49 1.88
N MET A 84 10.09 -0.78 2.36
CA MET A 84 9.84 0.60 1.95
C MET A 84 10.68 1.63 2.73
N LEU A 85 11.54 1.21 3.66
CA LEU A 85 12.46 2.11 4.35
C LEU A 85 13.40 2.84 3.39
N SER A 86 13.64 2.31 2.19
CA SER A 86 14.34 3.02 1.13
C SER A 86 13.69 4.37 0.78
N LEU A 87 12.38 4.51 0.99
CA LEU A 87 11.66 5.78 0.78
C LEU A 87 12.03 6.87 1.80
N LEU A 88 12.73 6.53 2.89
CA LEU A 88 13.32 7.55 3.77
C LEU A 88 14.30 8.45 3.02
N MET A 89 14.78 8.04 1.83
CA MET A 89 15.55 8.91 0.94
C MET A 89 14.80 10.18 0.52
N LEU A 90 13.46 10.20 0.60
CA LEU A 90 12.65 11.39 0.35
C LEU A 90 12.96 12.52 1.36
N LEU A 91 13.45 12.18 2.55
CA LEU A 91 13.90 13.17 3.55
C LEU A 91 15.10 14.00 3.10
N ARG A 92 15.78 13.63 2.00
CA ARG A 92 16.81 14.48 1.37
C ARG A 92 16.23 15.79 0.84
N MET A 93 14.98 15.76 0.41
CA MET A 93 14.29 16.98 -0.02
C MET A 93 14.00 17.84 1.22
N PRO A 94 14.40 19.11 1.19
CA PRO A 94 14.09 20.03 2.28
C PRO A 94 12.58 20.15 2.46
N ARG A 95 12.13 20.35 3.70
CA ARG A 95 10.71 20.52 4.06
C ARG A 95 9.80 19.32 3.72
N THR A 96 10.40 18.15 3.47
CA THR A 96 9.66 16.90 3.32
C THR A 96 9.52 16.21 4.67
N HIS A 97 8.28 15.92 5.05
CA HIS A 97 7.94 15.13 6.23
C HIS A 97 7.54 13.72 5.80
N VAL A 98 7.92 12.74 6.60
CA VAL A 98 7.54 11.33 6.38
C VAL A 98 6.85 10.80 7.63
N VAL A 99 5.66 10.24 7.44
CA VAL A 99 4.94 9.46 8.45
C VAL A 99 4.99 8.01 8.01
N TYR A 100 5.75 7.19 8.72
CA TYR A 100 5.92 5.77 8.40
C TYR A 100 5.13 4.92 9.39
N VAL A 101 4.22 4.08 8.89
CA VAL A 101 3.33 3.27 9.75
C VAL A 101 3.63 1.79 9.53
N THR A 102 3.74 1.02 10.62
CA THR A 102 4.05 -0.41 10.56
C THR A 102 3.15 -1.26 11.47
N SER A 103 3.10 -2.54 11.21
CA SER A 103 2.40 -3.52 12.06
C SER A 103 3.05 -3.65 13.43
N VAL A 104 4.38 -3.80 13.46
CA VAL A 104 5.20 -3.86 14.66
C VAL A 104 6.27 -2.76 14.61
N PRO A 105 6.76 -2.28 15.75
CA PRO A 105 7.85 -1.31 15.77
C PRO A 105 9.09 -1.83 15.01
N ILE A 106 9.70 -0.97 14.22
CA ILE A 106 11.00 -1.25 13.60
C ILE A 106 12.09 -0.91 14.61
N GLU A 107 13.10 -1.75 14.70
CA GLU A 107 14.25 -1.53 15.57
C GLU A 107 14.95 -0.19 15.23
N PRO A 108 15.21 0.67 16.23
CA PRO A 108 15.78 2.00 15.99
C PRO A 108 17.09 1.97 15.21
N VAL A 109 17.93 0.95 15.40
CA VAL A 109 19.19 0.80 14.69
C VAL A 109 18.99 0.64 13.17
N ILE A 110 17.92 -0.03 12.75
CA ILE A 110 17.58 -0.19 11.32
C ILE A 110 17.19 1.17 10.74
N VAL A 111 16.34 1.92 11.44
CA VAL A 111 15.93 3.26 10.99
C VAL A 111 17.14 4.19 10.93
N ASP A 112 18.00 4.17 11.95
CA ASP A 112 19.24 4.97 11.99
C ASP A 112 20.18 4.63 10.84
N TYR A 113 20.31 3.35 10.50
CA TYR A 113 21.09 2.93 9.34
C TYR A 113 20.61 3.62 8.05
N TYR A 114 19.31 3.60 7.76
CA TYR A 114 18.77 4.27 6.58
C TYR A 114 18.94 5.79 6.62
N LEU A 115 18.80 6.42 7.80
CA LEU A 115 19.01 7.87 7.94
C LEU A 115 20.47 8.27 7.73
N HIS A 116 21.42 7.42 8.08
CA HIS A 116 22.85 7.67 7.84
C HIS A 116 23.27 7.49 6.38
N LEU A 117 22.45 6.77 5.58
CA LEU A 117 22.70 6.66 4.13
C LEU A 117 22.30 7.93 3.34
N LEU A 118 21.64 8.91 3.98
CA LEU A 118 21.13 10.10 3.29
C LEU A 118 22.29 11.06 2.95
N PRO A 119 22.66 11.24 1.66
CA PRO A 119 23.71 12.17 1.31
C PRO A 119 23.23 13.61 1.44
N GLY A 120 24.08 14.46 1.98
CA GLY A 120 23.87 15.90 2.06
C GLY A 120 23.05 16.41 3.24
N ILE A 121 22.54 15.51 4.11
CA ILE A 121 21.87 15.90 5.36
C ILE A 121 22.35 15.04 6.53
N THR A 122 22.26 15.56 7.75
CA THR A 122 22.55 14.78 8.94
C THR A 122 21.39 13.90 9.34
N GLY A 123 21.65 12.72 9.90
CA GLY A 123 20.60 11.81 10.39
C GLY A 123 19.67 12.48 11.41
N ASN A 124 20.22 13.36 12.29
CA ASN A 124 19.41 14.10 13.26
C ASN A 124 18.41 15.06 12.58
N HIS A 125 18.83 15.77 11.55
CA HIS A 125 17.95 16.67 10.79
C HIS A 125 16.86 15.88 10.05
N ALA A 126 17.20 14.74 9.47
CA ALA A 126 16.22 13.85 8.84
C ALA A 126 15.22 13.29 9.88
N ARG A 127 15.72 12.89 11.07
CA ARG A 127 14.87 12.33 12.14
C ARG A 127 13.82 13.32 12.65
N GLN A 128 14.11 14.61 12.69
CA GLN A 128 13.13 15.63 13.09
C GLN A 128 11.91 15.71 12.16
N ARG A 129 12.05 15.23 10.94
CA ARG A 129 10.98 15.21 9.92
C ARG A 129 10.43 13.81 9.66
N LEU A 130 10.78 12.85 10.50
CA LEU A 130 10.32 11.46 10.44
C LEU A 130 9.47 11.13 11.66
N THR A 131 8.23 10.72 11.42
CA THR A 131 7.34 10.17 12.43
C THR A 131 7.17 8.67 12.18
N MET A 132 7.58 7.85 13.17
CA MET A 132 7.39 6.41 13.14
C MET A 132 6.19 6.03 14.00
N LEU A 133 5.20 5.34 13.41
CA LEU A 133 3.99 4.86 14.09
C LEU A 133 3.87 3.34 13.93
N SER A 134 3.23 2.69 14.90
CA SER A 134 3.02 1.24 14.85
C SER A 134 1.64 0.85 15.37
N CYS A 135 1.07 -0.21 14.78
CA CYS A 135 -0.14 -0.86 15.26
C CYS A 135 0.09 -1.71 16.52
N PHE A 136 1.34 -2.09 16.80
CA PHE A 136 1.70 -3.09 17.82
C PHE A 136 0.94 -4.41 17.65
N ASP A 137 0.83 -4.87 16.40
CA ASP A 137 0.04 -6.03 16.01
C ASP A 137 0.80 -6.88 14.99
N GLY A 138 1.35 -8.01 15.45
CA GLY A 138 2.06 -8.98 14.61
C GLY A 138 1.16 -10.01 13.92
N SER A 139 -0.18 -9.85 13.93
CA SER A 139 -1.10 -10.76 13.25
C SER A 139 -0.88 -10.76 11.73
N THR A 140 -1.46 -11.74 11.03
CA THR A 140 -1.36 -11.88 9.58
C THR A 140 -2.30 -10.96 8.78
N LYS A 141 -3.14 -10.15 9.45
CA LYS A 141 -3.94 -9.12 8.78
C LYS A 141 -3.04 -8.14 8.03
N SER A 142 -3.52 -7.57 6.95
CA SER A 142 -2.82 -6.50 6.25
C SER A 142 -2.64 -5.26 7.14
N LEU A 143 -1.57 -4.51 6.94
CA LEU A 143 -1.32 -3.29 7.72
C LEU A 143 -2.47 -2.29 7.56
N SER A 144 -2.99 -2.10 6.35
CA SER A 144 -4.11 -1.17 6.10
C SER A 144 -5.37 -1.58 6.87
N GLU A 145 -5.68 -2.87 6.96
CA GLU A 145 -6.78 -3.37 7.78
C GLU A 145 -6.56 -3.09 9.27
N LYS A 146 -5.33 -3.34 9.77
CA LYS A 146 -4.97 -3.03 11.16
C LYS A 146 -5.12 -1.55 11.50
N ILE A 147 -4.73 -0.65 10.58
CA ILE A 147 -4.88 0.79 10.77
C ILE A 147 -6.37 1.17 10.81
N LEU A 148 -7.19 0.64 9.88
CA LEU A 148 -8.62 0.92 9.82
C LEU A 148 -9.38 0.49 11.08
N GLU A 149 -8.93 -0.56 11.75
CA GLU A 149 -9.48 -1.03 13.03
C GLU A 149 -9.06 -0.17 14.24
N ARG A 150 -8.17 0.84 14.04
CA ARG A 150 -7.57 1.64 15.13
C ARG A 150 -7.82 3.15 14.96
N PRO A 151 -9.00 3.65 15.34
CA PRO A 151 -9.33 5.08 15.17
C PRO A 151 -8.30 6.03 15.80
N ARG A 152 -7.74 5.66 16.97
CA ARG A 152 -6.71 6.47 17.64
C ARG A 152 -5.41 6.55 16.84
N LEU A 153 -5.04 5.47 16.12
CA LEU A 153 -3.86 5.48 15.25
C LEU A 153 -4.12 6.36 14.04
N MET A 154 -5.30 6.27 13.44
CA MET A 154 -5.69 7.13 12.33
C MET A 154 -5.62 8.61 12.72
N GLU A 155 -6.09 8.96 13.92
CA GLU A 155 -5.99 10.33 14.44
C GLU A 155 -4.53 10.75 14.63
N ARG A 156 -3.68 9.86 15.12
CA ARG A 156 -2.24 10.14 15.23
C ARG A 156 -1.58 10.32 13.87
N ILE A 157 -2.00 9.59 12.84
CA ILE A 157 -1.52 9.80 11.46
C ILE A 157 -1.92 11.21 11.00
N ARG A 158 -3.19 11.60 11.13
CA ARG A 158 -3.67 12.94 10.74
C ARG A 158 -2.90 14.04 11.47
N SER A 159 -2.78 13.95 12.79
CA SER A 159 -2.09 14.97 13.60
C SER A 159 -0.58 15.06 13.34
N SER A 160 0.00 14.07 12.68
CA SER A 160 1.40 14.07 12.26
C SER A 160 1.64 14.74 10.91
N ILE A 161 0.60 15.24 10.24
CA ILE A 161 0.66 15.89 8.93
C ILE A 161 0.54 17.40 9.11
N PRO A 162 1.63 18.18 8.90
CA PRO A 162 1.59 19.63 9.06
C PRO A 162 0.68 20.34 8.05
N MET A 163 0.65 19.86 6.80
CA MET A 163 -0.09 20.48 5.69
C MET A 163 -0.81 19.38 4.88
N HIS A 164 -2.11 19.24 5.09
CA HIS A 164 -2.91 18.18 4.48
C HIS A 164 -3.02 18.32 2.95
N GLU A 165 -3.11 19.55 2.44
CA GLU A 165 -3.23 19.82 1.00
C GLU A 165 -1.99 19.41 0.19
N MET A 166 -0.87 19.17 0.88
CA MET A 166 0.40 18.75 0.28
C MET A 166 0.83 17.37 0.80
N ALA A 167 -0.14 16.57 1.23
CA ALA A 167 0.10 15.24 1.74
C ALA A 167 -0.54 14.16 0.87
N HIS A 168 0.13 13.01 0.75
CA HIS A 168 -0.41 11.84 0.08
C HIS A 168 0.05 10.55 0.75
N ILE A 169 -0.69 9.49 0.50
CA ILE A 169 -0.33 8.13 0.94
C ILE A 169 0.49 7.47 -0.16
N THR A 170 1.55 6.76 0.23
CA THR A 170 2.28 5.82 -0.61
C THR A 170 2.17 4.43 0.00
N ALA A 171 1.61 3.47 -0.74
CA ALA A 171 1.44 2.09 -0.30
C ALA A 171 2.28 1.13 -1.15
N PHE A 172 2.56 -0.07 -0.60
CA PHE A 172 3.28 -1.11 -1.35
C PHE A 172 2.42 -1.70 -2.47
N ASN A 173 1.16 -2.00 -2.17
CA ASN A 173 0.17 -2.40 -3.16
C ASN A 173 -1.18 -1.75 -2.82
N THR A 174 -2.04 -1.62 -3.82
CA THR A 174 -3.31 -0.92 -3.69
C THR A 174 -4.47 -1.89 -3.82
N THR A 175 -5.29 -1.97 -2.76
CA THR A 175 -6.51 -2.75 -2.70
C THR A 175 -7.65 -1.89 -2.18
N LYS A 176 -8.83 -2.47 -2.02
CA LYS A 176 -9.96 -1.77 -1.40
C LYS A 176 -9.66 -1.25 0.02
N PHE A 177 -8.77 -1.89 0.77
CA PHE A 177 -8.39 -1.41 2.11
C PHE A 177 -7.59 -0.11 2.03
N GLU A 178 -6.65 0.00 1.10
CA GLU A 178 -5.90 1.23 0.86
C GLU A 178 -6.80 2.34 0.32
N ARG A 179 -7.81 2.02 -0.52
CA ARG A 179 -8.86 2.98 -0.93
C ARG A 179 -9.64 3.50 0.27
N THR A 180 -10.18 2.61 1.10
CA THR A 180 -10.92 3.00 2.31
C THR A 180 -10.06 3.84 3.24
N LEU A 181 -8.78 3.49 3.39
CA LEU A 181 -7.84 4.25 4.21
C LEU A 181 -7.60 5.66 3.65
N SER A 182 -7.41 5.79 2.33
CA SER A 182 -7.28 7.07 1.62
C SER A 182 -8.50 7.96 1.88
N VAL A 183 -9.70 7.42 1.70
CA VAL A 183 -10.95 8.16 1.92
C VAL A 183 -11.10 8.58 3.39
N ARG A 184 -10.83 7.68 4.33
CA ARG A 184 -10.95 7.98 5.77
C ARG A 184 -9.90 8.93 6.28
N LEU A 185 -8.68 8.92 5.75
CA LEU A 185 -7.64 9.89 6.08
C LEU A 185 -7.81 11.20 5.30
N ASN A 186 -8.68 11.22 4.31
CA ASN A 186 -8.88 12.33 3.38
C ASN A 186 -7.59 12.73 2.67
N LEU A 187 -6.82 11.75 2.22
CA LEU A 187 -5.54 11.92 1.53
C LEU A 187 -5.54 11.17 0.21
N PRO A 188 -5.03 11.76 -0.88
CA PRO A 188 -4.84 11.04 -2.12
C PRO A 188 -3.83 9.91 -1.94
N LEU A 189 -3.99 8.86 -2.74
CA LEU A 189 -3.16 7.67 -2.71
C LEU A 189 -2.29 7.60 -3.97
N PHE A 190 -0.97 7.59 -3.81
CA PHE A 190 -0.06 7.29 -4.90
C PHE A 190 -0.09 5.79 -5.19
N GLY A 191 -0.94 5.41 -6.13
CA GLY A 191 -1.17 4.02 -6.52
C GLY A 191 -2.27 3.91 -7.56
N CYS A 192 -2.42 2.72 -8.15
CA CYS A 192 -3.47 2.45 -9.12
C CYS A 192 -4.83 2.29 -8.42
N ASP A 193 -5.90 2.61 -9.16
CA ASP A 193 -7.25 2.33 -8.69
C ASP A 193 -7.44 0.82 -8.47
N PRO A 194 -7.90 0.38 -7.29
CA PRO A 194 -8.19 -1.02 -7.03
C PRO A 194 -9.17 -1.68 -8.01
N ASP A 195 -10.07 -0.92 -8.60
CA ASP A 195 -11.02 -1.44 -9.58
C ASP A 195 -10.33 -1.86 -10.89
N LEU A 196 -9.11 -1.38 -11.14
CA LEU A 196 -8.27 -1.78 -12.28
C LEU A 196 -7.36 -2.99 -11.97
N LEU A 197 -7.45 -3.57 -10.77
CA LEU A 197 -6.56 -4.66 -10.33
C LEU A 197 -6.57 -5.86 -11.28
N PHE A 198 -7.72 -6.17 -11.88
CA PHE A 198 -7.85 -7.25 -12.86
C PHE A 198 -6.90 -7.03 -14.06
N HIS A 199 -6.81 -5.81 -14.57
CA HIS A 199 -5.96 -5.48 -15.72
C HIS A 199 -4.47 -5.68 -15.41
N GLY A 200 -4.05 -5.51 -14.15
CA GLY A 200 -2.70 -5.82 -13.69
C GLY A 200 -2.43 -7.31 -13.45
N SER A 201 -3.45 -8.16 -13.52
CA SER A 201 -3.28 -9.62 -13.42
C SER A 201 -2.64 -10.20 -14.67
N LYS A 202 -2.12 -11.45 -14.56
CA LYS A 202 -1.50 -12.14 -15.70
C LYS A 202 -2.50 -12.37 -16.85
N SER A 203 -3.74 -12.72 -16.53
CA SER A 203 -4.81 -12.91 -17.52
C SER A 203 -5.30 -11.57 -18.07
N GLY A 204 -5.52 -10.57 -17.20
CA GLY A 204 -6.00 -9.26 -17.61
C GLY A 204 -5.01 -8.52 -18.52
N SER A 205 -3.72 -8.53 -18.17
CA SER A 205 -2.69 -7.91 -19.01
C SER A 205 -2.55 -8.59 -20.38
N ARG A 206 -2.66 -9.94 -20.45
CA ARG A 206 -2.66 -10.65 -21.71
C ARG A 206 -3.87 -10.29 -22.58
N ARG A 207 -5.04 -10.08 -21.96
CA ARG A 207 -6.24 -9.64 -22.68
C ARG A 207 -6.03 -8.26 -23.30
N ILE A 208 -5.53 -7.30 -22.53
CA ILE A 208 -5.19 -5.95 -23.04
C ILE A 208 -4.18 -6.05 -24.19
N PHE A 209 -3.14 -6.85 -24.07
CA PHE A 209 -2.14 -6.99 -25.12
C PHE A 209 -2.73 -7.58 -26.40
N LYS A 210 -3.65 -8.56 -26.30
CA LYS A 210 -4.39 -9.08 -27.45
C LYS A 210 -5.24 -7.99 -28.13
N ASP A 211 -5.96 -7.22 -27.34
CA ASP A 211 -6.83 -6.13 -27.82
C ASP A 211 -6.02 -5.01 -28.50
N CYS A 212 -4.79 -4.78 -28.04
CA CYS A 212 -3.86 -3.82 -28.64
C CYS A 212 -3.03 -4.40 -29.81
N GLY A 213 -3.24 -5.65 -30.22
CA GLY A 213 -2.47 -6.29 -31.30
C GLY A 213 -1.00 -6.54 -30.97
N ILE A 214 -0.63 -6.57 -29.69
CA ILE A 214 0.75 -6.81 -29.26
C ILE A 214 1.04 -8.32 -29.32
N ASN A 215 2.21 -8.67 -29.87
CA ASN A 215 2.65 -10.04 -29.94
C ASN A 215 2.83 -10.65 -28.54
N LEU A 216 2.20 -11.79 -28.33
CA LEU A 216 2.23 -12.55 -27.08
C LEU A 216 2.74 -13.98 -27.34
N PRO A 217 3.43 -14.58 -26.37
CA PRO A 217 3.59 -16.02 -26.36
C PRO A 217 2.23 -16.71 -26.42
N LYS A 218 2.10 -17.77 -27.19
CA LYS A 218 0.86 -18.56 -27.22
C LYS A 218 0.54 -19.09 -25.82
N GLY A 219 -0.74 -19.23 -25.49
CA GLY A 219 -1.18 -19.71 -24.20
C GLY A 219 -2.67 -19.48 -23.98
N PHE A 220 -3.16 -20.05 -22.90
CA PHE A 220 -4.54 -20.00 -22.46
C PHE A 220 -4.66 -19.28 -21.14
N GLU A 221 -5.75 -18.61 -20.91
CA GLU A 221 -6.12 -17.92 -19.69
C GLU A 221 -7.33 -18.60 -19.04
N ASP A 222 -7.57 -18.26 -17.76
CA ASP A 222 -8.77 -18.65 -17.01
C ASP A 222 -8.94 -20.17 -16.82
N LEU A 223 -7.83 -20.93 -16.80
CA LEU A 223 -7.84 -22.34 -16.49
C LEU A 223 -8.22 -22.53 -15.01
N ARG A 224 -9.17 -23.42 -14.73
CA ARG A 224 -9.81 -23.56 -13.42
C ARG A 224 -9.36 -24.79 -12.66
N ASP A 225 -9.05 -25.86 -13.37
CA ASP A 225 -8.70 -27.16 -12.80
C ASP A 225 -7.56 -27.84 -13.60
N GLU A 226 -7.22 -29.04 -13.16
CA GLU A 226 -6.15 -29.82 -13.76
C GLU A 226 -6.49 -30.28 -15.19
N ASN A 227 -7.76 -30.54 -15.48
CA ASN A 227 -8.18 -30.97 -16.81
C ASN A 227 -8.06 -29.83 -17.81
N ASP A 228 -8.48 -28.61 -17.42
CA ASP A 228 -8.27 -27.41 -18.24
C ASP A 228 -6.80 -27.20 -18.58
N ILE A 229 -5.90 -27.48 -17.62
CA ILE A 229 -4.44 -27.37 -17.84
C ILE A 229 -3.97 -28.43 -18.84
N ILE A 230 -4.42 -29.67 -18.69
CA ILE A 230 -4.07 -30.77 -19.59
C ILE A 230 -4.53 -30.45 -21.00
N ASP A 231 -5.80 -30.06 -21.19
CA ASP A 231 -6.37 -29.72 -22.48
C ASP A 231 -5.63 -28.56 -23.15
N ALA A 232 -5.30 -27.53 -22.38
CA ALA A 232 -4.50 -26.40 -22.85
C ALA A 232 -3.10 -26.82 -23.31
N LEU A 233 -2.44 -27.71 -22.57
CA LEU A 233 -1.11 -28.22 -22.94
C LEU A 233 -1.18 -29.09 -24.21
N VAL A 234 -2.20 -29.94 -24.34
CA VAL A 234 -2.44 -30.74 -25.54
C VAL A 234 -2.69 -29.86 -26.75
N ALA A 235 -3.51 -28.84 -26.62
CA ALA A 235 -3.78 -27.88 -27.70
C ALA A 235 -2.50 -27.15 -28.13
N LEU A 236 -1.70 -26.63 -27.19
CA LEU A 236 -0.41 -26.01 -27.48
C LEU A 236 0.55 -26.94 -28.20
N LYS A 237 0.63 -28.19 -27.76
CA LYS A 237 1.51 -29.20 -28.39
C LYS A 237 1.03 -29.61 -29.79
N THR A 238 -0.27 -29.57 -30.03
CA THR A 238 -0.87 -29.85 -31.34
C THR A 238 -0.56 -28.73 -32.34
N GLU A 239 -0.63 -27.47 -31.89
CA GLU A 239 -0.28 -26.29 -32.69
C GLU A 239 1.24 -26.21 -33.00
N ASP A 240 2.06 -26.48 -31.99
CA ASP A 240 3.52 -26.45 -32.12
C ASP A 240 4.13 -27.78 -31.64
N ARG A 241 4.40 -28.67 -32.62
CA ARG A 241 5.02 -29.98 -32.36
C ARG A 241 6.39 -29.86 -31.71
N ASN A 242 7.09 -28.74 -31.88
CA ASN A 242 8.42 -28.51 -31.31
C ASN A 242 8.36 -27.95 -29.88
N LEU A 243 7.21 -27.66 -29.36
CA LEU A 243 7.04 -27.18 -28.00
C LEU A 243 7.60 -28.19 -26.99
N GLN A 244 8.65 -27.79 -26.27
CA GLN A 244 9.30 -28.64 -25.26
C GLN A 244 8.91 -28.31 -23.83
N LYS A 245 8.55 -27.03 -23.57
CA LYS A 245 8.24 -26.52 -22.22
C LYS A 245 7.08 -25.55 -22.27
N ALA A 246 6.21 -25.64 -21.27
CA ALA A 246 5.17 -24.65 -20.99
C ALA A 246 5.26 -24.19 -19.54
N VAL A 247 4.78 -22.99 -19.26
CA VAL A 247 4.76 -22.44 -17.90
C VAL A 247 3.32 -22.24 -17.46
N VAL A 248 2.94 -22.92 -16.39
CA VAL A 248 1.66 -22.70 -15.72
C VAL A 248 1.85 -21.65 -14.63
N LYS A 249 1.07 -20.58 -14.68
CA LYS A 249 1.13 -19.49 -13.71
C LYS A 249 -0.19 -19.40 -12.94
N VAL A 250 -0.10 -19.36 -11.62
CA VAL A 250 -1.27 -19.14 -10.77
C VAL A 250 -1.76 -17.69 -10.96
N ILE A 251 -3.06 -17.53 -11.20
CA ILE A 251 -3.70 -16.21 -11.40
C ILE A 251 -3.69 -15.41 -10.10
N LYS A 252 -3.87 -16.07 -8.96
CA LYS A 252 -3.92 -15.46 -7.63
C LYS A 252 -2.50 -15.20 -7.12
N THR A 253 -1.97 -14.02 -7.35
CA THR A 253 -0.74 -13.60 -6.67
C THR A 253 -0.92 -12.36 -5.80
N LEU A 254 -2.03 -11.60 -5.95
CA LEU A 254 -2.33 -10.42 -5.16
C LEU A 254 -3.86 -10.31 -4.99
N ALA A 255 -4.30 -10.45 -3.78
CA ALA A 255 -5.61 -10.02 -3.26
C ALA A 255 -6.87 -10.36 -4.10
N TYR A 256 -7.20 -11.63 -4.26
CA TYR A 256 -8.61 -12.04 -4.50
C TYR A 256 -8.80 -13.53 -4.13
N HIS A 257 -9.54 -13.92 -3.23
CA HIS A 257 -10.89 -14.41 -3.02
C HIS A 257 -11.05 -15.53 -1.99
N LYS A 258 -11.94 -15.26 -1.05
CA LYS A 258 -12.51 -16.23 -0.12
C LYS A 258 -13.74 -16.96 -0.71
N SER A 259 -14.03 -16.85 -2.02
CA SER A 259 -15.32 -17.26 -2.57
C SER A 259 -15.31 -18.37 -3.64
N LEU A 260 -14.20 -19.11 -3.82
CA LEU A 260 -14.15 -20.20 -4.80
C LEU A 260 -13.49 -21.49 -4.30
N LEU A 261 -13.46 -21.70 -2.99
CA LEU A 261 -13.14 -23.00 -2.39
C LEU A 261 -14.27 -23.42 -1.48
N GLU A 262 -15.46 -23.66 -2.05
CA GLU A 262 -16.36 -24.63 -1.45
C GLU A 262 -15.84 -26.03 -1.84
N PRO A 263 -15.64 -26.93 -0.88
CA PRO A 263 -15.29 -28.31 -1.21
C PRO A 263 -16.49 -28.91 -1.96
N LEU A 264 -16.22 -29.41 -3.15
CA LEU A 264 -17.13 -30.34 -3.81
C LEU A 264 -17.23 -31.57 -2.94
N HIS A 265 -18.40 -31.78 -2.31
CA HIS A 265 -18.79 -33.04 -1.71
C HIS A 265 -19.22 -34.03 -2.78
#